data_5b69afc0e61b4ebae411d7d0043d51ff
#
_entry.id   5b69afc0e61b4ebae411d7d0043d51ff
#
_cell.length_a   1.000
_cell.length_b   1.000
_cell.length_c   1.000
_cell.angle_alpha   90.00
_cell.angle_beta   90.00
_cell.angle_gamma   90.00
#
_symmetry.space_group_name_H-M   'P 1'
#
loop_
_entity.id
_entity.type
_entity.pdbx_description
1 polymer ?
#
loop_
_entity_poly.entity_id
_entity_poly.type
_entity_poly.pdbx_seq_one_letter_code
_entity_poly.pdbx_strand_id
1 'polypeptide(L)'
;MLLRGGFIVAVGVCLPSQGCLVANAKGCLVTPGLVNTHHHLYQTMTRAVPAAQDAALFGWLQTLYPIWAAMRPDDFFTSAQVGMAELLLSGCTTTSDHLHLYPNGTRIEDTIHAAEAIGIRFHPTCCAMSIGKSDGGLPPDHLVESEAAILDDMIRVIDKFHDPIVGSMLRVSVAPCSPFSVSRELMRDAAVLARGKGVMMHT
;
A
#
# COMPACT_ATOMS: atom_id res chain seq x y z
N MET A 1 -26.56 18.12 1.21
CA MET A 1 -25.94 17.04 1.99
C MET A 1 -25.21 17.65 3.18
N LEU A 2 -25.36 17.07 4.37
CA LEU A 2 -24.68 17.49 5.61
C LEU A 2 -23.75 16.37 6.04
N LEU A 3 -22.49 16.72 6.33
CA LEU A 3 -21.46 15.80 6.82
C LEU A 3 -21.09 16.15 8.25
N ARG A 4 -20.83 15.14 9.08
CA ARG A 4 -20.33 15.30 10.44
C ARG A 4 -19.44 14.11 10.80
N GLY A 5 -18.21 14.38 11.27
CA GLY A 5 -17.27 13.34 11.68
C GLY A 5 -16.95 12.32 10.58
N GLY A 6 -16.92 12.75 9.31
CA GLY A 6 -16.67 11.86 8.17
C GLY A 6 -17.90 11.09 7.64
N PHE A 7 -19.06 11.27 8.24
CA PHE A 7 -20.30 10.57 7.85
C PHE A 7 -21.33 11.52 7.22
N ILE A 8 -22.12 11.01 6.27
CA ILE A 8 -23.31 11.69 5.75
C ILE A 8 -24.42 11.54 6.81
N VAL A 9 -24.79 12.67 7.45
CA VAL A 9 -25.83 12.68 8.50
C VAL A 9 -27.19 13.13 7.96
N ALA A 10 -27.24 13.85 6.83
CA ALA A 10 -28.49 14.20 6.18
C ALA A 10 -28.28 14.48 4.68
N VAL A 11 -29.30 14.14 3.90
CA VAL A 11 -29.41 14.49 2.49
C VAL A 11 -30.79 15.13 2.28
N GLY A 12 -30.85 16.29 1.65
CA GLY A 12 -32.11 17.02 1.40
C GLY A 12 -31.87 18.44 0.93
N VAL A 13 -32.97 19.17 0.75
CA VAL A 13 -32.98 20.61 0.46
C VAL A 13 -33.09 21.41 1.76
N CYS A 14 -32.62 22.66 1.77
CA CYS A 14 -32.70 23.56 2.91
C CYS A 14 -32.17 22.99 4.23
N LEU A 15 -31.08 22.23 4.17
CA LEU A 15 -30.40 21.72 5.38
C LEU A 15 -29.80 22.89 6.18
N PRO A 16 -29.77 22.81 7.53
CA PRO A 16 -29.19 23.86 8.36
C PRO A 16 -27.67 23.98 8.06
N SER A 17 -27.24 25.23 7.83
CA SER A 17 -25.83 25.52 7.52
C SER A 17 -25.12 26.34 8.61
N GLN A 18 -25.86 26.76 9.65
CA GLN A 18 -25.31 27.58 10.74
C GLN A 18 -24.18 26.79 11.45
N GLY A 19 -23.00 27.39 11.53
CA GLY A 19 -21.81 26.76 12.11
C GLY A 19 -21.16 25.70 11.26
N CYS A 20 -21.57 25.54 9.98
CA CYS A 20 -20.98 24.59 9.05
C CYS A 20 -20.04 25.28 8.05
N LEU A 21 -18.97 24.58 7.67
CA LEU A 21 -18.23 24.93 6.46
C LEU A 21 -19.09 24.56 5.25
N VAL A 22 -19.34 25.53 4.35
CA VAL A 22 -20.20 25.33 3.18
C VAL A 22 -19.34 25.23 1.93
N ALA A 23 -19.44 24.11 1.23
CA ALA A 23 -18.85 23.92 -0.10
C ALA A 23 -19.93 24.08 -1.18
N ASN A 24 -19.73 24.99 -2.13
CA ASN A 24 -20.62 25.16 -3.26
C ASN A 24 -20.33 24.15 -4.36
N ALA A 25 -21.18 23.14 -4.49
CA ALA A 25 -21.13 22.11 -5.52
C ALA A 25 -22.19 22.28 -6.61
N LYS A 26 -22.68 23.53 -6.85
CA LYS A 26 -23.70 23.81 -7.90
C LYS A 26 -23.16 23.38 -9.28
N GLY A 27 -23.94 22.55 -9.99
CA GLY A 27 -23.58 22.02 -11.30
C GLY A 27 -22.60 20.83 -11.25
N CYS A 28 -22.25 20.35 -10.06
CA CYS A 28 -21.38 19.20 -9.87
C CYS A 28 -22.16 17.96 -9.42
N LEU A 29 -21.65 16.80 -9.81
CA LEU A 29 -22.02 15.53 -9.19
C LEU A 29 -21.07 15.27 -8.01
N VAL A 30 -21.64 14.99 -6.84
CA VAL A 30 -20.86 14.63 -5.65
C VAL A 30 -20.84 13.12 -5.51
N THR A 31 -19.66 12.54 -5.56
CA THR A 31 -19.44 11.10 -5.41
C THR A 31 -18.56 10.82 -4.20
N PRO A 32 -18.59 9.60 -3.63
CA PRO A 32 -17.50 9.15 -2.75
C PRO A 32 -16.16 9.27 -3.46
N GLY A 33 -15.08 9.46 -2.69
CA GLY A 33 -13.73 9.38 -3.21
C GLY A 33 -13.43 7.99 -3.78
N LEU A 34 -12.62 7.94 -4.83
CA LEU A 34 -12.21 6.68 -5.44
C LEU A 34 -11.34 5.87 -4.48
N VAL A 35 -11.36 4.55 -4.62
CA VAL A 35 -10.56 3.61 -3.85
C VAL A 35 -9.66 2.84 -4.79
N ASN A 36 -8.35 2.92 -4.58
CA ASN A 36 -7.36 2.11 -5.28
C ASN A 36 -7.00 0.90 -4.41
N THR A 37 -7.36 -0.29 -4.86
CA THR A 37 -7.20 -1.52 -4.08
C THR A 37 -5.90 -2.25 -4.33
N HIS A 38 -5.08 -1.82 -5.30
CA HIS A 38 -3.78 -2.42 -5.61
C HIS A 38 -2.82 -1.40 -6.22
N HIS A 39 -1.68 -1.20 -5.58
CA HIS A 39 -0.60 -0.36 -6.06
C HIS A 39 0.75 -0.87 -5.54
N HIS A 40 1.82 -0.48 -6.23
CA HIS A 40 3.21 -0.64 -5.81
C HIS A 40 3.85 0.76 -5.82
N LEU A 41 3.62 1.53 -4.76
CA LEU A 41 3.96 2.96 -4.73
C LEU A 41 5.46 3.23 -4.95
N TYR A 42 6.34 2.37 -4.46
CA TYR A 42 7.79 2.51 -4.67
C TYR A 42 8.18 2.45 -6.17
N GLN A 43 7.35 1.83 -7.02
CA GLN A 43 7.62 1.72 -8.47
C GLN A 43 7.34 3.04 -9.22
N THR A 44 6.72 4.02 -8.59
CA THR A 44 6.36 5.30 -9.21
C THR A 44 7.55 5.97 -9.89
N MET A 45 8.74 5.95 -9.28
CA MET A 45 9.96 6.55 -9.84
C MET A 45 10.58 5.76 -10.99
N THR A 46 10.15 4.52 -11.23
CA THR A 46 10.72 3.65 -12.27
C THR A 46 9.77 3.37 -13.44
N ARG A 47 8.65 4.09 -13.52
CA ARG A 47 7.61 3.89 -14.55
C ARG A 47 8.09 4.04 -15.99
N ALA A 48 9.13 4.84 -16.24
CA ALA A 48 9.59 5.17 -17.58
C ALA A 48 11.02 4.67 -17.86
N VAL A 49 11.50 3.63 -17.19
CA VAL A 49 12.81 3.04 -17.47
C VAL A 49 12.79 2.41 -18.87
N PRO A 50 13.59 2.90 -19.83
CA PRO A 50 13.49 2.48 -21.24
C PRO A 50 13.67 0.98 -21.44
N ALA A 51 14.59 0.35 -20.71
CA ALA A 51 14.87 -1.09 -20.81
C ALA A 51 13.70 -2.00 -20.37
N ALA A 52 12.69 -1.42 -19.69
CA ALA A 52 11.54 -2.18 -19.16
C ALA A 52 10.23 -1.91 -19.93
N GLN A 53 10.21 -0.98 -20.92
CA GLN A 53 8.96 -0.48 -21.51
C GLN A 53 8.14 -1.55 -22.23
N ASP A 54 8.75 -2.43 -23.01
CA ASP A 54 8.06 -3.46 -23.79
C ASP A 54 8.28 -4.87 -23.24
N ALA A 55 8.76 -4.99 -22.00
CA ALA A 55 9.06 -6.28 -21.40
C ALA A 55 7.79 -6.97 -20.90
N ALA A 56 7.70 -8.30 -21.08
CA ALA A 56 6.72 -9.11 -20.35
C ALA A 56 7.04 -9.14 -18.85
N LEU A 57 6.06 -9.49 -18.00
CA LEU A 57 6.13 -9.37 -16.54
C LEU A 57 7.48 -9.83 -15.94
N PHE A 58 7.94 -11.02 -16.26
CA PHE A 58 9.17 -11.55 -15.64
C PHE A 58 10.43 -10.85 -16.15
N GLY A 59 10.51 -10.49 -17.43
CA GLY A 59 11.60 -9.69 -17.97
C GLY A 59 11.60 -8.26 -17.39
N TRP A 60 10.42 -7.69 -17.18
CA TRP A 60 10.22 -6.41 -16.53
C TRP A 60 10.74 -6.44 -15.08
N LEU A 61 10.35 -7.45 -14.30
CA LEU A 61 10.84 -7.64 -12.93
C LEU A 61 12.37 -7.81 -12.88
N GLN A 62 12.93 -8.69 -13.74
CA GLN A 62 14.38 -8.92 -13.80
C GLN A 62 15.16 -7.65 -14.14
N THR A 63 14.60 -6.79 -14.98
CA THR A 63 15.20 -5.50 -15.35
C THR A 63 15.17 -4.50 -14.20
N LEU A 64 14.09 -4.47 -13.43
CA LEU A 64 13.87 -3.46 -12.40
C LEU A 64 14.39 -3.85 -11.01
N TYR A 65 14.46 -5.12 -10.66
CA TYR A 65 14.98 -5.55 -9.35
C TYR A 65 16.36 -4.97 -9.01
N PRO A 66 17.34 -4.90 -9.91
CA PRO A 66 18.62 -4.27 -9.59
C PRO A 66 18.51 -2.77 -9.28
N ILE A 67 17.56 -2.08 -9.90
CA ILE A 67 17.31 -0.65 -9.64
C ILE A 67 16.66 -0.51 -8.26
N TRP A 68 15.60 -1.29 -7.99
CA TRP A 68 14.92 -1.25 -6.69
C TRP A 68 15.82 -1.69 -5.54
N ALA A 69 16.75 -2.64 -5.78
CA ALA A 69 17.74 -3.07 -4.81
C ALA A 69 18.71 -1.96 -4.38
N ALA A 70 18.90 -0.93 -5.20
CA ALA A 70 19.75 0.22 -4.90
C ALA A 70 19.00 1.36 -4.19
N MET A 71 17.68 1.32 -4.15
CA MET A 71 16.85 2.36 -3.49
C MET A 71 17.07 2.38 -1.97
N ARG A 72 16.79 3.53 -1.38
CA ARG A 72 16.94 3.83 0.04
C ARG A 72 15.60 4.26 0.65
N PRO A 73 15.48 4.37 1.97
CA PRO A 73 14.25 4.82 2.64
C PRO A 73 13.65 6.11 2.06
N ASP A 74 14.48 7.13 1.79
CA ASP A 74 14.03 8.40 1.20
C ASP A 74 13.45 8.24 -0.21
N ASP A 75 13.95 7.28 -0.99
CA ASP A 75 13.42 6.98 -2.33
C ASP A 75 12.02 6.35 -2.23
N PHE A 76 11.82 5.44 -1.26
CA PHE A 76 10.51 4.84 -0.99
C PHE A 76 9.51 5.88 -0.49
N PHE A 77 9.90 6.70 0.46
CA PHE A 77 9.08 7.81 0.96
C PHE A 77 8.67 8.75 -0.16
N THR A 78 9.63 9.25 -0.95
CA THR A 78 9.38 10.19 -2.04
C THR A 78 8.53 9.56 -3.15
N SER A 79 8.84 8.32 -3.53
CA SER A 79 8.08 7.58 -4.54
C SER A 79 6.61 7.40 -4.12
N ALA A 80 6.39 7.03 -2.86
CA ALA A 80 5.06 6.88 -2.29
C ALA A 80 4.31 8.22 -2.26
N GLN A 81 4.97 9.32 -1.85
CA GLN A 81 4.35 10.65 -1.86
C GLN A 81 3.91 11.07 -3.26
N VAL A 82 4.76 10.88 -4.27
CA VAL A 82 4.42 11.23 -5.66
C VAL A 82 3.23 10.41 -6.15
N GLY A 83 3.25 9.08 -5.95
CA GLY A 83 2.13 8.22 -6.34
C GLY A 83 0.83 8.57 -5.62
N MET A 84 0.88 8.83 -4.33
CA MET A 84 -0.28 9.24 -3.53
C MET A 84 -0.82 10.62 -3.93
N ALA A 85 0.07 11.57 -4.27
CA ALA A 85 -0.33 12.88 -4.78
C ALA A 85 -1.10 12.76 -6.09
N GLU A 86 -0.63 11.95 -7.02
CA GLU A 86 -1.33 11.67 -8.28
C GLU A 86 -2.70 11.03 -8.04
N LEU A 87 -2.79 10.07 -7.10
CA LEU A 87 -4.05 9.45 -6.71
C LEU A 87 -5.03 10.49 -6.14
N LEU A 88 -4.60 11.34 -5.21
CA LEU A 88 -5.44 12.39 -4.64
C LEU A 88 -5.92 13.38 -5.70
N LEU A 89 -5.04 13.80 -6.62
CA LEU A 89 -5.38 14.69 -7.72
C LEU A 89 -6.39 14.05 -8.71
N SER A 90 -6.41 12.72 -8.80
CA SER A 90 -7.41 11.98 -9.59
C SER A 90 -8.74 11.75 -8.87
N GLY A 91 -8.87 12.19 -7.59
CA GLY A 91 -10.04 11.98 -6.75
C GLY A 91 -10.04 10.67 -5.95
N CYS A 92 -8.91 9.94 -5.94
CA CYS A 92 -8.73 8.76 -5.09
C CYS A 92 -8.38 9.20 -3.66
N THR A 93 -9.16 8.78 -2.69
CA THR A 93 -9.01 9.16 -1.27
C THR A 93 -8.56 8.02 -0.37
N THR A 94 -8.50 6.80 -0.90
CA THR A 94 -8.07 5.60 -0.18
C THR A 94 -7.22 4.75 -1.12
N THR A 95 -6.02 4.37 -0.70
CA THR A 95 -5.16 3.50 -1.49
C THR A 95 -4.58 2.37 -0.67
N SER A 96 -4.43 1.20 -1.30
CA SER A 96 -3.57 0.12 -0.83
C SER A 96 -2.16 0.31 -1.40
N ASP A 97 -1.17 -0.31 -0.78
CA ASP A 97 0.19 -0.45 -1.31
C ASP A 97 0.68 -1.88 -1.06
N HIS A 98 1.23 -2.52 -2.07
CA HIS A 98 1.81 -3.85 -2.01
C HIS A 98 3.33 -3.75 -2.05
N LEU A 99 3.93 -3.44 -0.89
CA LEU A 99 5.38 -3.30 -0.73
C LEU A 99 6.00 -4.64 -0.34
N HIS A 100 6.81 -5.21 -1.23
CA HIS A 100 7.31 -6.58 -1.09
C HIS A 100 8.85 -6.71 -1.10
N LEU A 101 9.58 -5.60 -0.96
CA LEU A 101 11.03 -5.60 -0.85
C LEU A 101 11.53 -4.46 0.05
N TYR A 102 12.57 -4.73 0.83
CA TYR A 102 13.09 -3.82 1.84
C TYR A 102 14.62 -3.66 1.74
N PRO A 103 15.15 -3.07 0.65
CA PRO A 103 16.57 -2.88 0.47
C PRO A 103 17.12 -1.78 1.40
N ASN A 104 18.39 -1.86 1.73
CA ASN A 104 19.18 -0.78 2.34
C ASN A 104 18.56 -0.14 3.60
N GLY A 105 17.90 -0.94 4.43
CA GLY A 105 17.26 -0.46 5.65
C GLY A 105 15.87 0.13 5.48
N THR A 106 15.31 0.08 4.28
CA THR A 106 13.90 0.42 4.02
C THR A 106 12.97 -0.41 4.90
N ARG A 107 11.86 0.18 5.29
CA ARG A 107 10.77 -0.46 6.04
C ARG A 107 9.42 0.02 5.50
N ILE A 108 8.37 -0.71 5.82
CA ILE A 108 6.99 -0.30 5.48
C ILE A 108 6.63 1.05 6.08
N GLU A 109 7.27 1.42 7.19
CA GLU A 109 7.14 2.71 7.84
C GLU A 109 7.43 3.89 6.90
N ASP A 110 8.33 3.74 5.94
CA ASP A 110 8.67 4.82 5.01
C ASP A 110 7.46 5.21 4.16
N THR A 111 6.67 4.23 3.70
CA THR A 111 5.44 4.51 2.95
C THR A 111 4.27 4.92 3.86
N ILE A 112 4.22 4.43 5.10
CA ILE A 112 3.25 4.88 6.11
C ILE A 112 3.46 6.36 6.43
N HIS A 113 4.69 6.77 6.71
CA HIS A 113 5.01 8.19 6.98
C HIS A 113 4.71 9.08 5.77
N ALA A 114 4.92 8.58 4.54
CA ALA A 114 4.53 9.29 3.33
C ALA A 114 3.02 9.52 3.26
N ALA A 115 2.22 8.51 3.61
CA ALA A 115 0.76 8.61 3.65
C ALA A 115 0.25 9.56 4.75
N GLU A 116 0.86 9.51 5.93
CA GLU A 116 0.58 10.45 7.04
C GLU A 116 0.86 11.89 6.63
N ALA A 117 2.01 12.14 6.01
CA ALA A 117 2.43 13.47 5.60
C ALA A 117 1.52 14.08 4.53
N ILE A 118 0.97 13.28 3.62
CA ILE A 118 0.09 13.76 2.54
C ILE A 118 -1.39 13.73 2.92
N GLY A 119 -1.78 12.94 3.94
CA GLY A 119 -3.14 12.88 4.46
C GLY A 119 -4.10 12.01 3.65
N ILE A 120 -3.62 10.95 2.99
CA ILE A 120 -4.47 9.97 2.30
C ILE A 120 -4.83 8.81 3.25
N ARG A 121 -6.02 8.23 3.09
CA ARG A 121 -6.35 6.98 3.80
C ARG A 121 -5.54 5.85 3.19
N PHE A 122 -4.81 5.12 4.03
CA PHE A 122 -3.80 4.19 3.58
C PHE A 122 -4.03 2.78 4.12
N HIS A 123 -3.91 1.80 3.24
CA HIS A 123 -4.01 0.37 3.56
C HIS A 123 -2.75 -0.34 3.07
N PRO A 124 -1.58 -0.14 3.75
CA PRO A 124 -0.35 -0.84 3.40
C PRO A 124 -0.50 -2.33 3.63
N THR A 125 0.08 -3.12 2.74
CA THR A 125 0.23 -4.55 2.94
C THR A 125 1.66 -4.84 3.37
N CYS A 126 1.83 -5.40 4.57
CA CYS A 126 3.12 -5.92 5.00
C CYS A 126 3.42 -7.17 4.19
N CYS A 127 4.32 -7.04 3.24
CA CYS A 127 4.63 -8.05 2.24
C CYS A 127 6.12 -8.33 2.20
N ALA A 128 6.52 -9.54 1.80
CA ALA A 128 7.91 -9.88 1.52
C ALA A 128 7.99 -11.08 0.58
N MET A 129 9.20 -11.37 0.12
CA MET A 129 9.53 -12.52 -0.73
C MET A 129 10.50 -13.43 0.01
N SER A 130 10.33 -14.75 -0.09
CA SER A 130 11.19 -15.75 0.55
C SER A 130 11.97 -16.62 -0.44
N ILE A 131 11.62 -16.61 -1.74
CA ILE A 131 12.26 -17.43 -2.77
C ILE A 131 13.12 -16.54 -3.66
N GLY A 132 14.43 -16.59 -3.47
CA GLY A 132 15.41 -15.85 -4.24
C GLY A 132 15.86 -16.61 -5.51
N LYS A 133 16.75 -15.97 -6.26
CA LYS A 133 17.26 -16.51 -7.53
C LYS A 133 17.97 -17.85 -7.37
N SER A 134 18.69 -18.07 -6.28
CA SER A 134 19.35 -19.35 -5.99
C SER A 134 18.35 -20.50 -5.76
N ASP A 135 17.15 -20.17 -5.30
CA ASP A 135 16.05 -21.12 -5.06
C ASP A 135 15.02 -21.18 -6.19
N GLY A 136 15.38 -20.62 -7.36
CA GLY A 136 14.54 -20.63 -8.56
C GLY A 136 13.52 -19.49 -8.64
N GLY A 137 13.56 -18.53 -7.73
CA GLY A 137 12.78 -17.29 -7.80
C GLY A 137 13.35 -16.25 -8.77
N LEU A 138 12.69 -15.11 -8.86
CA LEU A 138 13.09 -14.00 -9.72
C LEU A 138 13.94 -12.95 -9.01
N PRO A 139 13.68 -12.59 -7.73
CA PRO A 139 14.42 -11.53 -7.06
C PRO A 139 15.85 -11.96 -6.74
N PRO A 140 16.79 -11.01 -6.73
CA PRO A 140 18.13 -11.26 -6.16
C PRO A 140 18.04 -11.77 -4.71
N ASP A 141 18.92 -12.69 -4.32
CA ASP A 141 18.86 -13.34 -3.01
C ASP A 141 18.94 -12.37 -1.82
N HIS A 142 19.61 -11.23 -1.98
CA HIS A 142 19.70 -10.19 -0.93
C HIS A 142 18.43 -9.36 -0.76
N LEU A 143 17.41 -9.56 -1.59
CA LEU A 143 16.08 -8.93 -1.46
C LEU A 143 15.03 -9.85 -0.86
N VAL A 144 15.37 -11.09 -0.55
CA VAL A 144 14.46 -12.03 0.10
C VAL A 144 14.78 -12.17 1.58
N GLU A 145 13.79 -12.55 2.35
CA GLU A 145 13.88 -12.71 3.80
C GLU A 145 13.48 -14.12 4.21
N SER A 146 13.92 -14.55 5.41
CA SER A 146 13.45 -15.81 5.96
C SER A 146 11.96 -15.72 6.31
N GLU A 147 11.22 -16.80 6.13
CA GLU A 147 9.78 -16.83 6.40
C GLU A 147 9.42 -16.51 7.85
N ALA A 148 10.28 -16.91 8.79
CA ALA A 148 10.13 -16.55 10.20
C ALA A 148 10.23 -15.02 10.40
N ALA A 149 11.24 -14.37 9.80
CA ALA A 149 11.39 -12.93 9.89
C ALA A 149 10.21 -12.18 9.24
N ILE A 150 9.70 -12.70 8.12
CA ILE A 150 8.53 -12.15 7.42
C ILE A 150 7.30 -12.18 8.35
N LEU A 151 7.01 -13.32 8.98
CA LEU A 151 5.87 -13.47 9.89
C LEU A 151 6.01 -12.59 11.14
N ASP A 152 7.22 -12.52 11.71
CA ASP A 152 7.50 -11.66 12.86
C ASP A 152 7.29 -10.17 12.50
N ASP A 153 7.74 -9.74 11.33
CA ASP A 153 7.54 -8.36 10.88
C ASP A 153 6.06 -8.06 10.59
N MET A 154 5.32 -8.99 9.99
CA MET A 154 3.87 -8.86 9.82
C MET A 154 3.17 -8.64 11.17
N ILE A 155 3.52 -9.42 12.20
CA ILE A 155 2.97 -9.25 13.56
C ILE A 155 3.32 -7.88 14.11
N ARG A 156 4.60 -7.50 14.04
CA ARG A 156 5.12 -6.21 14.52
C ARG A 156 4.38 -5.02 13.89
N VAL A 157 4.21 -5.05 12.58
CA VAL A 157 3.56 -3.96 11.83
C VAL A 157 2.08 -3.87 12.16
N ILE A 158 1.38 -5.00 12.27
CA ILE A 158 -0.04 -5.02 12.68
C ILE A 158 -0.17 -4.43 14.08
N ASP A 159 0.60 -4.92 15.04
CA ASP A 159 0.48 -4.52 16.45
C ASP A 159 0.83 -3.04 16.66
N LYS A 160 1.71 -2.49 15.82
CA LYS A 160 2.15 -1.09 15.89
C LYS A 160 1.21 -0.11 15.19
N PHE A 161 0.64 -0.48 14.04
CA PHE A 161 0.03 0.48 13.13
C PHE A 161 -1.43 0.18 12.76
N HIS A 162 -1.93 -1.04 12.97
CA HIS A 162 -3.29 -1.36 12.56
C HIS A 162 -4.33 -0.70 13.47
N ASP A 163 -5.15 0.18 12.90
CA ASP A 163 -6.32 0.73 13.59
C ASP A 163 -7.61 0.07 13.05
N PRO A 164 -8.28 -0.78 13.85
CA PRO A 164 -9.48 -1.49 13.44
C PRO A 164 -10.73 -0.60 13.37
N ILE A 165 -10.67 0.65 13.85
CA ILE A 165 -11.84 1.54 13.93
C ILE A 165 -12.36 1.83 12.52
N VAL A 166 -13.67 1.82 12.36
CA VAL A 166 -14.32 2.17 11.08
C VAL A 166 -14.00 3.62 10.72
N GLY A 167 -13.46 3.82 9.52
CA GLY A 167 -13.06 5.15 9.04
C GLY A 167 -11.66 5.57 9.45
N SER A 168 -10.86 4.70 10.10
CA SER A 168 -9.46 4.98 10.43
C SER A 168 -8.66 5.36 9.17
N MET A 169 -7.63 6.18 9.35
CA MET A 169 -6.75 6.61 8.25
C MET A 169 -5.71 5.56 7.89
N LEU A 170 -5.42 4.61 8.79
CA LEU A 170 -4.39 3.59 8.60
C LEU A 170 -4.90 2.21 9.03
N ARG A 171 -4.94 1.27 8.09
CA ARG A 171 -5.28 -0.13 8.35
C ARG A 171 -4.27 -1.02 7.66
N VAL A 172 -3.63 -1.92 8.39
CA VAL A 172 -2.63 -2.84 7.85
C VAL A 172 -3.29 -4.13 7.38
N SER A 173 -2.79 -4.70 6.29
CA SER A 173 -3.02 -6.08 5.88
C SER A 173 -1.69 -6.83 5.73
N VAL A 174 -1.76 -8.15 5.60
CA VAL A 174 -0.60 -8.97 5.30
C VAL A 174 -0.61 -9.40 3.84
N ALA A 175 0.57 -9.63 3.27
CA ALA A 175 0.67 -10.09 1.89
C ALA A 175 1.87 -11.04 1.73
N PRO A 176 1.66 -12.35 1.61
CA PRO A 176 2.68 -13.26 1.15
C PRO A 176 2.85 -13.10 -0.37
N CYS A 177 3.58 -12.11 -0.80
CA CYS A 177 3.76 -11.53 -2.13
C CYS A 177 2.99 -12.24 -3.27
N SER A 178 3.48 -13.40 -3.74
CA SER A 178 2.87 -14.15 -4.84
C SER A 178 3.23 -15.64 -4.77
N PRO A 179 2.45 -16.55 -5.40
CA PRO A 179 2.72 -18.00 -5.38
C PRO A 179 4.07 -18.44 -5.95
N PHE A 180 4.78 -17.57 -6.67
CA PHE A 180 6.09 -17.84 -7.25
C PHE A 180 7.25 -17.09 -6.55
N SER A 181 6.96 -16.37 -5.48
CA SER A 181 7.98 -15.63 -4.72
C SER A 181 8.01 -15.99 -3.23
N VAL A 182 7.09 -16.86 -2.79
CA VAL A 182 7.02 -17.38 -1.42
C VAL A 182 6.62 -18.87 -1.42
N SER A 183 6.87 -19.58 -0.32
CA SER A 183 6.43 -20.97 -0.17
C SER A 183 4.90 -21.09 0.06
N ARG A 184 4.38 -22.30 -0.14
CA ARG A 184 2.99 -22.63 0.22
C ARG A 184 2.76 -22.52 1.71
N GLU A 185 3.77 -22.83 2.49
CA GLU A 185 3.78 -22.77 3.93
C GLU A 185 3.58 -21.32 4.39
N LEU A 186 4.38 -20.38 3.88
CA LEU A 186 4.21 -18.95 4.19
C LEU A 186 2.84 -18.42 3.78
N MET A 187 2.31 -18.82 2.62
CA MET A 187 0.94 -18.45 2.20
C MET A 187 -0.11 -18.91 3.21
N ARG A 188 0.03 -20.13 3.73
CA ARG A 188 -0.89 -20.68 4.74
C ARG A 188 -0.75 -19.98 6.08
N ASP A 189 0.48 -19.78 6.53
CA ASP A 189 0.76 -19.20 7.85
C ASP A 189 0.38 -17.71 7.89
N ALA A 190 0.62 -16.96 6.81
CA ALA A 190 0.11 -15.60 6.67
C ALA A 190 -1.43 -15.54 6.70
N ALA A 191 -2.11 -16.51 6.09
CA ALA A 191 -3.58 -16.58 6.14
C ALA A 191 -4.10 -16.93 7.54
N VAL A 192 -3.39 -17.76 8.31
CA VAL A 192 -3.71 -18.06 9.71
C VAL A 192 -3.48 -16.82 10.56
N LEU A 193 -2.35 -16.13 10.38
CA LEU A 193 -2.02 -14.88 11.06
C LEU A 193 -3.09 -13.80 10.79
N ALA A 194 -3.45 -13.58 9.53
CA ALA A 194 -4.46 -12.59 9.14
C ALA A 194 -5.78 -12.83 9.86
N ARG A 195 -6.27 -14.08 9.89
CA ARG A 195 -7.49 -14.46 10.61
C ARG A 195 -7.36 -14.25 12.12
N GLY A 196 -6.23 -14.63 12.70
CA GLY A 196 -5.96 -14.48 14.13
C GLY A 196 -5.89 -13.02 14.59
N LYS A 197 -5.38 -12.12 13.75
CA LYS A 197 -5.27 -10.67 14.01
C LYS A 197 -6.49 -9.89 13.53
N GLY A 198 -7.43 -10.49 12.81
CA GLY A 198 -8.59 -9.79 12.27
C GLY A 198 -8.26 -8.80 11.16
N VAL A 199 -7.16 -9.02 10.41
CA VAL A 199 -6.73 -8.20 9.28
C VAL A 199 -6.98 -8.91 7.96
N MET A 200 -6.95 -8.17 6.86
CA MET A 200 -7.09 -8.73 5.53
C MET A 200 -5.77 -9.33 5.03
N MET A 201 -5.86 -10.24 4.08
CA MET A 201 -4.73 -10.75 3.32
C MET A 201 -4.87 -10.32 1.86
N HIS A 202 -3.76 -9.87 1.29
CA HIS A 202 -3.64 -9.46 -0.10
C HIS A 202 -2.55 -10.32 -0.78
N THR A 203 -2.72 -10.71 -2.04
CA THR A 203 -1.71 -11.44 -2.84
C THR A 203 -1.88 -11.09 -4.31
#